data_9fdd218b179d1b1b8599b7604bfd8ff4
#
_entry.id   9fdd218b179d1b1b8599b7604bfd8ff4
#
_cell.length_a   1.000
_cell.length_b   1.000
_cell.length_c   1.000
_cell.angle_alpha   90.00
_cell.angle_beta   90.00
_cell.angle_gamma   90.00
#
_symmetry.space_group_name_H-M   'P 1'
#
loop_
_entity.id
_entity.type
_entity.pdbx_description
1 polymer ?
#
loop_
_entity_poly.entity_id
_entity_poly.type
_entity_poly.pdbx_seq_one_letter_code
_entity_poly.pdbx_strand_id
1 'polypeptide(L)'
;MGCDGGAVGGGVGGLEDGLLVRQRPHDRHGGAGGNGGGAGLFYGFGGAGGNGGMGGVAPSTGPSMGILPAGGVGGPGGSGGASALAFGSGGVGGAGGLGGPTDGTVQGVGGFGGQGGNGGQSGLLFGNAGAGGAGAAGGAGTGDTESFGGHGGAGGDGGAVGLIGNGGAGGTGSPGAVVGGNGGVGGLGGAGSPGGLLYGTGGAGGNGGPGGDGGTGATVGFAGSGGFGGAGGIAQLFGTGGMGGSGGGIGAGTTTVVPPDVAPVGGTGGNGGRAGLLLGVGGMGGNGGATSVGGTLYAAGGNGGDGGLVWGNGGTGGSGGAGGAGSVGNGGAGGNAALLFGNGGAGGAGGAGGIGAGGAGGFGAVLFGNGGAGGSGAPGGIGAGGNGGNALLVGNGGNGGAGTGGAAGGAGGSGGLLFGQNGMPGP
;
A
#
# COMPACT_ATOMS: atom_id res chain seq x y z
N MET A 1 34.18 -17.74 5.06
CA MET A 1 33.42 -18.72 5.82
C MET A 1 32.20 -17.99 6.37
N GLY A 2 31.08 -18.17 5.69
CA GLY A 2 29.80 -17.57 6.08
C GLY A 2 29.17 -18.43 7.17
N CYS A 3 28.89 -17.83 8.31
CA CYS A 3 28.04 -18.46 9.30
C CYS A 3 26.59 -18.10 8.95
N ASP A 4 25.84 -19.10 8.53
CA ASP A 4 24.38 -19.07 8.48
C ASP A 4 23.85 -18.89 9.90
N GLY A 5 23.54 -17.66 10.27
CA GLY A 5 22.87 -17.33 11.53
C GLY A 5 21.36 -17.25 11.36
N GLY A 6 20.73 -18.30 10.86
CA GLY A 6 19.28 -18.42 10.87
C GLY A 6 18.80 -18.81 12.26
N ALA A 7 18.52 -17.83 13.12
CA ALA A 7 17.80 -18.13 14.36
C ALA A 7 16.32 -18.39 14.01
N VAL A 8 15.97 -19.65 13.89
CA VAL A 8 14.57 -20.10 13.82
C VAL A 8 13.97 -19.94 15.21
N GLY A 9 13.44 -18.77 15.50
CA GLY A 9 12.61 -18.53 16.69
C GLY A 9 11.22 -19.12 16.50
N GLY A 10 11.14 -20.44 16.32
CA GLY A 10 9.87 -21.16 16.40
C GLY A 10 9.46 -21.24 17.87
N GLY A 11 8.45 -20.48 18.28
CA GLY A 11 7.80 -20.71 19.56
C GLY A 11 7.18 -22.09 19.54
N VAL A 12 7.85 -23.07 20.14
CA VAL A 12 7.32 -24.42 20.36
C VAL A 12 6.23 -24.28 21.40
N GLY A 13 4.96 -24.37 20.96
CA GLY A 13 3.86 -24.61 21.87
C GLY A 13 4.07 -25.97 22.55
N GLY A 14 4.55 -25.97 23.79
CA GLY A 14 4.70 -27.15 24.58
C GLY A 14 3.34 -27.82 24.81
N LEU A 15 3.20 -29.06 24.39
CA LEU A 15 2.20 -29.96 24.87
C LEU A 15 2.64 -30.42 26.29
N GLU A 16 2.13 -29.75 27.29
CA GLU A 16 2.27 -30.18 28.67
C GLU A 16 0.90 -30.58 29.20
N ASP A 17 0.90 -31.79 29.80
CA ASP A 17 -0.20 -32.53 30.42
C ASP A 17 -1.20 -31.69 31.24
N GLY A 18 -2.48 -32.00 31.03
CA GLY A 18 -3.62 -32.15 31.92
C GLY A 18 -3.77 -31.33 33.20
N LEU A 19 -3.23 -30.09 33.27
CA LEU A 19 -3.54 -29.16 34.35
C LEU A 19 -4.20 -27.92 33.73
N LEU A 20 -5.43 -27.61 34.11
CA LEU A 20 -6.16 -26.39 33.79
C LEU A 20 -5.36 -25.17 34.28
N VAL A 21 -4.28 -24.82 33.62
CA VAL A 21 -3.61 -23.53 33.78
C VAL A 21 -4.53 -22.51 33.12
N ARG A 22 -5.19 -21.68 33.92
CA ARG A 22 -5.83 -20.46 33.45
C ARG A 22 -4.75 -19.65 32.73
N GLN A 23 -4.70 -19.76 31.40
CA GLN A 23 -3.83 -18.92 30.59
C GLN A 23 -4.16 -17.45 30.91
N ARG A 24 -3.16 -16.73 31.35
CA ARG A 24 -3.29 -15.29 31.59
C ARG A 24 -3.54 -14.59 30.24
N PRO A 25 -4.25 -13.44 30.20
CA PRO A 25 -4.52 -12.73 28.95
C PRO A 25 -3.26 -12.42 28.12
N HIS A 26 -2.08 -12.41 28.74
CA HIS A 26 -0.80 -12.17 28.09
C HIS A 26 -0.23 -13.34 27.28
N ASP A 27 -0.71 -14.56 27.49
CA ASP A 27 -0.16 -15.78 26.87
C ASP A 27 -0.76 -16.04 25.46
N ARG A 28 -1.65 -15.17 24.98
CA ARG A 28 -2.34 -15.32 23.69
C ARG A 28 -1.68 -14.59 22.53
N HIS A 29 -0.74 -13.69 22.83
CA HIS A 29 -0.07 -12.96 21.75
C HIS A 29 1.01 -13.82 21.11
N GLY A 30 1.13 -13.75 19.80
CA GLY A 30 2.22 -14.38 19.06
C GLY A 30 3.56 -13.73 19.42
N GLY A 31 4.59 -14.55 19.56
CA GLY A 31 5.95 -14.03 19.79
C GLY A 31 6.47 -13.25 18.59
N ALA A 32 7.31 -12.25 18.83
CA ALA A 32 7.99 -11.50 17.76
C ALA A 32 8.98 -12.41 17.01
N GLY A 33 9.10 -12.24 15.69
CA GLY A 33 10.15 -12.87 14.89
C GLY A 33 11.53 -12.33 15.29
N GLY A 34 12.55 -13.18 15.24
CA GLY A 34 13.93 -12.76 15.47
C GLY A 34 14.44 -11.87 14.34
N ASN A 35 15.26 -10.88 14.66
CA ASN A 35 15.89 -10.05 13.64
C ASN A 35 16.93 -10.85 12.86
N GLY A 36 17.09 -10.55 11.57
CA GLY A 36 18.15 -11.11 10.73
C GLY A 36 19.54 -10.73 11.24
N GLY A 37 20.49 -11.66 11.16
CA GLY A 37 21.88 -11.39 11.51
C GLY A 37 22.53 -10.39 10.57
N GLY A 38 23.34 -9.47 11.13
CA GLY A 38 24.16 -8.56 10.33
C GLY A 38 25.36 -9.29 9.70
N ALA A 39 25.81 -8.80 8.55
CA ALA A 39 27.00 -9.33 7.88
C ALA A 39 28.31 -8.73 8.45
N GLY A 40 29.45 -9.30 8.02
CA GLY A 40 30.78 -8.86 8.44
C GLY A 40 31.19 -7.47 7.96
N LEU A 41 32.47 -7.13 8.06
CA LEU A 41 32.94 -5.75 7.88
C LEU A 41 33.00 -5.30 6.41
N PHE A 42 33.53 -6.13 5.51
CA PHE A 42 33.85 -5.67 4.13
C PHE A 42 32.81 -6.06 3.09
N TYR A 43 32.43 -7.32 3.07
CA TYR A 43 31.48 -7.89 2.13
C TYR A 43 30.57 -8.90 2.83
N GLY A 44 29.28 -8.83 2.55
CA GLY A 44 28.31 -9.81 3.06
C GLY A 44 26.88 -9.34 2.96
N PHE A 45 25.96 -10.30 3.01
CA PHE A 45 24.53 -10.07 2.93
C PHE A 45 23.92 -10.11 4.33
N GLY A 46 22.98 -9.21 4.60
CA GLY A 46 22.18 -9.28 5.82
C GLY A 46 21.27 -10.51 5.82
N GLY A 47 21.11 -11.15 6.95
CA GLY A 47 20.19 -12.26 7.15
C GLY A 47 18.74 -11.81 7.07
N ALA A 48 17.83 -12.70 6.65
CA ALA A 48 16.41 -12.42 6.70
C ALA A 48 15.89 -12.35 8.15
N GLY A 49 14.90 -11.49 8.39
CA GLY A 49 14.16 -11.47 9.64
C GLY A 49 13.28 -12.72 9.78
N GLY A 50 13.10 -13.19 11.00
CA GLY A 50 12.19 -14.30 11.31
C GLY A 50 10.72 -13.87 11.27
N ASN A 51 9.83 -14.80 10.97
CA ASN A 51 8.40 -14.52 11.00
C ASN A 51 7.87 -14.38 12.44
N GLY A 52 6.85 -13.56 12.62
CA GLY A 52 6.13 -13.46 13.89
C GLY A 52 5.34 -14.73 14.19
N GLY A 53 5.17 -15.03 15.47
CA GLY A 53 4.35 -16.14 15.93
C GLY A 53 2.85 -15.87 15.79
N MET A 54 2.05 -16.91 15.64
CA MET A 54 0.59 -16.80 15.57
C MET A 54 -0.01 -16.41 16.93
N GLY A 55 -1.07 -15.62 16.93
CA GLY A 55 -1.89 -15.35 18.09
C GLY A 55 -2.69 -16.60 18.52
N GLY A 56 -2.86 -16.77 19.81
CA GLY A 56 -3.62 -17.89 20.36
C GLY A 56 -5.14 -17.75 20.18
N VAL A 57 -5.84 -18.87 20.16
CA VAL A 57 -7.31 -18.93 20.05
C VAL A 57 -7.97 -18.43 21.35
N ALA A 58 -9.03 -17.63 21.23
CA ALA A 58 -9.83 -17.26 22.39
C ALA A 58 -10.70 -18.44 22.84
N PRO A 59 -10.77 -18.78 24.14
CA PRO A 59 -11.63 -19.85 24.60
C PRO A 59 -13.12 -19.51 24.53
N SER A 60 -13.94 -20.51 24.27
CA SER A 60 -15.40 -20.44 24.14
C SER A 60 -16.17 -20.22 25.45
N THR A 61 -15.49 -19.97 26.55
CA THR A 61 -16.16 -19.72 27.84
C THR A 61 -16.86 -18.37 27.80
N GLY A 62 -18.19 -18.42 27.91
CA GLY A 62 -19.09 -17.31 27.76
C GLY A 62 -18.71 -16.02 28.48
N PRO A 63 -19.37 -14.91 28.16
CA PRO A 63 -18.98 -13.57 28.58
C PRO A 63 -18.98 -13.47 30.10
N SER A 64 -17.80 -13.47 30.68
CA SER A 64 -17.62 -13.06 32.06
C SER A 64 -17.73 -11.54 32.10
N MET A 65 -18.84 -11.01 32.57
CA MET A 65 -19.08 -9.58 32.80
C MET A 65 -19.11 -8.69 31.54
N GLY A 66 -19.69 -9.13 30.41
CA GLY A 66 -19.92 -8.27 29.25
C GLY A 66 -18.65 -7.94 28.41
N ILE A 67 -17.56 -8.66 28.63
CA ILE A 67 -16.35 -8.52 27.81
C ILE A 67 -16.34 -9.64 26.75
N LEU A 68 -16.33 -9.24 25.46
CA LEU A 68 -16.23 -10.19 24.36
C LEU A 68 -14.87 -10.94 24.40
N PRO A 69 -14.86 -12.28 24.20
CA PRO A 69 -13.62 -13.00 24.04
C PRO A 69 -12.85 -12.50 22.81
N ALA A 70 -11.56 -12.23 22.96
CA ALA A 70 -10.69 -11.76 21.89
C ALA A 70 -9.60 -12.78 21.59
N GLY A 71 -9.39 -13.06 20.30
CA GLY A 71 -8.23 -13.81 19.80
C GLY A 71 -6.92 -13.09 20.10
N GLY A 72 -5.83 -13.83 20.23
CA GLY A 72 -4.51 -13.25 20.44
C GLY A 72 -4.02 -12.47 19.22
N VAL A 73 -3.28 -11.40 19.43
CA VAL A 73 -2.65 -10.66 18.33
C VAL A 73 -1.48 -11.46 17.78
N GLY A 74 -1.32 -11.52 16.47
CA GLY A 74 -0.14 -12.10 15.82
C GLY A 74 1.13 -11.31 16.15
N GLY A 75 2.24 -11.99 16.32
CA GLY A 75 3.52 -11.34 16.62
C GLY A 75 4.05 -10.57 15.39
N PRO A 76 4.80 -9.47 15.59
CA PRO A 76 5.45 -8.77 14.48
C PRO A 76 6.58 -9.64 13.88
N GLY A 77 6.82 -9.50 12.57
CA GLY A 77 7.98 -10.05 11.91
C GLY A 77 9.26 -9.35 12.37
N GLY A 78 10.37 -10.07 12.39
CA GLY A 78 11.70 -9.51 12.68
C GLY A 78 12.23 -8.66 11.53
N SER A 79 13.02 -7.65 11.82
CA SER A 79 13.68 -6.84 10.80
C SER A 79 14.75 -7.64 10.06
N GLY A 80 14.95 -7.37 8.78
CA GLY A 80 16.08 -7.88 8.03
C GLY A 80 17.41 -7.36 8.59
N GLY A 81 18.43 -8.19 8.55
CA GLY A 81 19.79 -7.82 9.00
C GLY A 81 20.45 -6.83 8.06
N ALA A 82 21.33 -5.98 8.61
CA ALA A 82 22.15 -5.10 7.80
C ALA A 82 23.22 -5.89 7.04
N SER A 83 23.57 -5.45 5.84
CA SER A 83 24.71 -6.00 5.10
C SER A 83 26.04 -5.62 5.74
N ALA A 84 27.14 -6.06 5.14
CA ALA A 84 28.47 -5.58 5.52
C ALA A 84 28.60 -4.07 5.27
N LEU A 85 29.56 -3.45 5.98
CA LEU A 85 29.71 -1.99 5.96
C LEU A 85 29.98 -1.44 4.54
N ALA A 86 30.82 -2.08 3.74
CA ALA A 86 31.20 -1.52 2.43
C ALA A 86 30.29 -2.04 1.31
N PHE A 87 30.11 -3.36 1.21
CA PHE A 87 29.45 -4.02 0.07
C PHE A 87 28.48 -5.09 0.55
N GLY A 88 27.30 -5.09 0.00
CA GLY A 88 26.32 -6.15 0.22
C GLY A 88 24.89 -5.65 0.27
N SER A 89 23.95 -6.56 0.12
CA SER A 89 22.54 -6.25 0.21
C SER A 89 21.97 -6.53 1.61
N GLY A 90 21.07 -5.68 2.04
CA GLY A 90 20.30 -5.88 3.27
C GLY A 90 19.40 -7.11 3.20
N GLY A 91 19.15 -7.74 4.32
CA GLY A 91 18.21 -8.86 4.46
C GLY A 91 16.76 -8.41 4.35
N VAL A 92 15.88 -9.29 3.91
CA VAL A 92 14.43 -9.02 3.88
C VAL A 92 13.85 -9.05 5.30
N GLY A 93 12.82 -8.24 5.55
CA GLY A 93 12.04 -8.31 6.79
C GLY A 93 11.20 -9.59 6.87
N GLY A 94 10.99 -10.12 8.06
CA GLY A 94 10.11 -11.27 8.30
C GLY A 94 8.65 -10.90 8.17
N ALA A 95 7.80 -11.87 7.83
CA ALA A 95 6.35 -11.66 7.82
C ALA A 95 5.78 -11.57 9.25
N GLY A 96 4.68 -10.85 9.43
CA GLY A 96 3.91 -10.87 10.66
C GLY A 96 3.31 -12.25 10.94
N GLY A 97 2.91 -12.51 12.16
CA GLY A 97 2.16 -13.70 12.57
C GLY A 97 0.65 -13.49 12.44
N LEU A 98 -0.08 -14.57 12.14
CA LEU A 98 -1.53 -14.51 12.00
C LEU A 98 -2.20 -14.12 13.33
N GLY A 99 -3.28 -13.35 13.26
CA GLY A 99 -4.17 -13.13 14.40
C GLY A 99 -4.89 -14.41 14.82
N GLY A 100 -5.08 -14.59 16.10
CA GLY A 100 -5.80 -15.76 16.64
C GLY A 100 -7.30 -15.66 16.39
N PRO A 101 -7.99 -16.76 16.00
CA PRO A 101 -9.44 -16.76 15.89
C PRO A 101 -10.12 -16.84 17.26
N THR A 102 -11.41 -16.59 17.30
CA THR A 102 -12.25 -16.94 18.45
C THR A 102 -12.85 -18.35 18.26
N ASP A 103 -13.06 -19.09 19.37
CA ASP A 103 -13.63 -20.44 19.35
C ASP A 103 -15.16 -20.38 19.38
N GLY A 104 -15.76 -20.52 18.29
CA GLY A 104 -16.99 -21.06 17.72
C GLY A 104 -18.37 -20.73 18.23
N THR A 105 -18.74 -20.37 19.42
CA THR A 105 -20.18 -20.31 19.81
C THR A 105 -20.64 -19.00 20.46
N VAL A 106 -19.76 -18.11 20.73
CA VAL A 106 -20.05 -16.84 21.42
C VAL A 106 -19.52 -15.69 20.59
N GLN A 107 -20.23 -14.57 20.63
CA GLN A 107 -19.74 -13.32 20.07
C GLN A 107 -18.30 -13.05 20.49
N GLY A 108 -17.44 -12.72 19.52
CA GLY A 108 -16.04 -12.52 19.80
C GLY A 108 -15.32 -11.67 18.77
N VAL A 109 -14.18 -11.15 19.15
CA VAL A 109 -13.31 -10.34 18.30
C VAL A 109 -12.09 -11.16 17.88
N GLY A 110 -11.88 -11.33 16.59
CA GLY A 110 -10.64 -11.94 16.07
C GLY A 110 -9.41 -11.12 16.45
N GLY A 111 -8.28 -11.78 16.70
CA GLY A 111 -7.01 -11.11 16.97
C GLY A 111 -6.48 -10.36 15.76
N PHE A 112 -5.76 -9.28 15.97
CA PHE A 112 -5.11 -8.54 14.87
C PHE A 112 -3.95 -9.34 14.28
N GLY A 113 -3.75 -9.26 12.97
CA GLY A 113 -2.56 -9.77 12.31
C GLY A 113 -1.31 -8.98 12.73
N GLY A 114 -0.18 -9.67 12.84
CA GLY A 114 1.10 -9.05 13.13
C GLY A 114 1.61 -8.20 11.96
N GLN A 115 2.38 -7.17 12.26
CA GLN A 115 3.04 -6.34 11.25
C GLN A 115 4.23 -7.08 10.63
N GLY A 116 4.53 -6.81 9.36
CA GLY A 116 5.78 -7.24 8.73
C GLY A 116 6.99 -6.50 9.30
N GLY A 117 8.13 -7.16 9.36
CA GLY A 117 9.40 -6.55 9.76
C GLY A 117 9.98 -5.66 8.65
N ASN A 118 10.75 -4.65 9.02
CA ASN A 118 11.40 -3.77 8.04
C ASN A 118 12.55 -4.49 7.32
N GLY A 119 12.84 -4.07 6.10
CA GLY A 119 14.02 -4.53 5.37
C GLY A 119 15.32 -4.05 6.00
N GLY A 120 16.40 -4.82 5.83
CA GLY A 120 17.73 -4.49 6.30
C GLY A 120 18.44 -3.47 5.42
N GLN A 121 19.39 -2.76 6.00
CA GLN A 121 20.21 -1.75 5.30
C GLN A 121 21.21 -2.40 4.36
N SER A 122 21.53 -1.76 3.23
CA SER A 122 22.61 -2.13 2.33
C SER A 122 23.98 -1.66 2.83
N GLY A 123 25.03 -2.11 2.15
CA GLY A 123 26.39 -1.57 2.33
C GLY A 123 26.47 -0.08 1.99
N LEU A 124 27.44 0.60 2.62
CA LEU A 124 27.62 2.03 2.46
C LEU A 124 27.99 2.44 1.04
N LEU A 125 28.81 1.64 0.34
CA LEU A 125 29.26 1.97 -1.01
C LEU A 125 28.34 1.38 -2.09
N PHE A 126 28.09 0.05 -2.03
CA PHE A 126 27.28 -0.65 -3.02
C PHE A 126 26.40 -1.71 -2.38
N GLY A 127 25.17 -1.75 -2.80
CA GLY A 127 24.24 -2.81 -2.44
C GLY A 127 22.79 -2.34 -2.44
N ASN A 128 21.90 -3.27 -2.62
CA ASN A 128 20.46 -3.00 -2.54
C ASN A 128 19.96 -3.17 -1.10
N ALA A 129 19.03 -2.38 -0.68
CA ALA A 129 18.36 -2.57 0.59
C ALA A 129 17.44 -3.79 0.55
N GLY A 130 17.16 -4.37 1.71
CA GLY A 130 16.20 -5.44 1.88
C GLY A 130 14.76 -4.92 1.74
N ALA A 131 13.87 -5.76 1.23
CA ALA A 131 12.44 -5.46 1.21
C ALA A 131 11.82 -5.61 2.60
N GLY A 132 10.76 -4.87 2.88
CA GLY A 132 9.93 -5.07 4.06
C GLY A 132 9.16 -6.39 3.97
N GLY A 133 8.90 -6.99 5.11
CA GLY A 133 8.09 -8.21 5.24
C GLY A 133 6.59 -7.91 5.09
N ALA A 134 5.81 -8.89 4.67
CA ALA A 134 4.36 -8.76 4.60
C ALA A 134 3.75 -8.72 6.00
N GLY A 135 2.66 -7.98 6.17
CA GLY A 135 1.79 -8.13 7.32
C GLY A 135 1.13 -9.51 7.35
N ALA A 136 0.40 -9.84 8.38
CA ALA A 136 -0.35 -11.09 8.46
C ALA A 136 -1.85 -10.85 8.62
N ALA A 137 -2.66 -11.83 8.20
CA ALA A 137 -4.11 -11.72 8.29
C ALA A 137 -4.60 -11.64 9.75
N GLY A 138 -5.69 -10.93 9.96
CA GLY A 138 -6.41 -10.94 11.22
C GLY A 138 -7.06 -12.31 11.49
N GLY A 139 -7.32 -12.60 12.73
CA GLY A 139 -8.04 -13.82 13.16
C GLY A 139 -9.54 -13.71 12.91
N ALA A 140 -10.18 -14.84 12.60
CA ALA A 140 -11.62 -14.88 12.43
C ALA A 140 -12.34 -14.64 13.75
N GLY A 141 -13.34 -13.79 13.76
CA GLY A 141 -14.32 -13.71 14.84
C GLY A 141 -15.46 -14.68 14.54
N THR A 142 -15.99 -15.36 15.53
CA THR A 142 -17.08 -16.32 15.38
C THR A 142 -18.28 -15.86 16.20
N GLY A 143 -19.49 -16.10 15.72
CA GLY A 143 -20.74 -15.70 16.36
C GLY A 143 -21.62 -14.83 15.47
N ASP A 144 -22.62 -14.23 16.06
CA ASP A 144 -23.65 -13.43 15.40
C ASP A 144 -23.18 -11.99 15.07
N THR A 145 -24.13 -11.11 14.79
CA THR A 145 -24.00 -9.73 14.30
C THR A 145 -23.00 -8.84 15.05
N GLU A 146 -22.68 -9.14 16.28
CA GLU A 146 -21.79 -8.33 17.12
C GLU A 146 -20.35 -8.84 17.13
N SER A 147 -20.02 -9.83 16.32
CA SER A 147 -18.63 -10.30 16.16
C SER A 147 -17.85 -9.39 15.21
N PHE A 148 -16.54 -9.28 15.46
CA PHE A 148 -15.63 -8.50 14.63
C PHE A 148 -14.47 -9.37 14.17
N GLY A 149 -14.16 -9.32 12.89
CA GLY A 149 -12.91 -9.85 12.36
C GLY A 149 -11.70 -9.04 12.82
N GLY A 150 -10.59 -9.70 13.05
CA GLY A 150 -9.33 -9.03 13.33
C GLY A 150 -8.84 -8.22 12.13
N HIS A 151 -8.19 -7.09 12.38
CA HIS A 151 -7.58 -6.30 11.32
C HIS A 151 -6.35 -7.01 10.74
N GLY A 152 -6.10 -6.82 9.45
CA GLY A 152 -4.86 -7.27 8.83
C GLY A 152 -3.65 -6.46 9.32
N GLY A 153 -2.50 -7.10 9.43
CA GLY A 153 -1.24 -6.46 9.79
C GLY A 153 -0.70 -5.59 8.65
N ALA A 154 -0.05 -4.50 8.98
CA ALA A 154 0.64 -3.66 8.00
C ALA A 154 1.90 -4.35 7.45
N GLY A 155 2.27 -4.07 6.21
CA GLY A 155 3.57 -4.43 5.67
C GLY A 155 4.70 -3.62 6.32
N GLY A 156 5.90 -4.19 6.38
CA GLY A 156 7.09 -3.47 6.83
C GLY A 156 7.67 -2.56 5.74
N ASP A 157 8.42 -1.56 6.13
CA ASP A 157 9.07 -0.64 5.20
C ASP A 157 10.33 -1.26 4.57
N GLY A 158 10.72 -0.78 3.39
CA GLY A 158 11.99 -1.13 2.76
C GLY A 158 13.19 -0.64 3.57
N GLY A 159 14.32 -1.33 3.50
CA GLY A 159 15.57 -0.95 4.16
C GLY A 159 16.27 0.24 3.49
N ALA A 160 17.16 0.91 4.19
CA ALA A 160 17.92 2.05 3.66
C ALA A 160 19.10 1.61 2.77
N VAL A 161 19.48 2.47 1.83
CA VAL A 161 20.60 2.26 0.89
C VAL A 161 21.73 3.25 1.17
N GLY A 162 22.97 2.85 0.95
CA GLY A 162 24.13 3.73 1.02
C GLY A 162 24.32 4.59 -0.24
N LEU A 163 25.52 4.56 -0.84
CA LEU A 163 25.88 5.44 -1.96
C LEU A 163 25.25 5.01 -3.29
N ILE A 164 25.36 3.73 -3.62
CA ILE A 164 24.87 3.16 -4.89
C ILE A 164 24.06 1.89 -4.61
N GLY A 165 22.84 1.85 -5.10
CA GLY A 165 21.94 0.71 -4.98
C GLY A 165 20.48 1.08 -4.98
N ASN A 166 19.62 0.12 -5.10
CA ASN A 166 18.18 0.33 -5.13
C ASN A 166 17.57 0.25 -3.72
N GLY A 167 16.60 1.09 -3.48
CA GLY A 167 15.78 1.06 -2.30
C GLY A 167 15.02 -0.27 -2.17
N GLY A 168 14.83 -0.75 -0.95
CA GLY A 168 14.01 -1.91 -0.68
C GLY A 168 12.54 -1.59 -0.91
N ALA A 169 11.79 -2.53 -1.47
CA ALA A 169 10.35 -2.41 -1.58
C ALA A 169 9.67 -2.50 -0.20
N GLY A 170 8.55 -1.82 -0.02
CA GLY A 170 7.68 -2.01 1.13
C GLY A 170 6.97 -3.35 1.07
N GLY A 171 6.71 -3.97 2.21
CA GLY A 171 5.93 -5.19 2.33
C GLY A 171 4.44 -4.94 2.09
N THR A 172 3.72 -5.96 1.66
CA THR A 172 2.27 -5.86 1.46
C THR A 172 1.52 -5.91 2.79
N GLY A 173 0.44 -5.16 2.89
CA GLY A 173 -0.56 -5.32 3.95
C GLY A 173 -1.37 -6.60 3.73
N SER A 174 -1.91 -7.14 4.79
CA SER A 174 -2.68 -8.39 4.76
C SER A 174 -4.18 -8.17 4.88
N PRO A 175 -5.00 -9.15 4.46
CA PRO A 175 -6.44 -9.02 4.55
C PRO A 175 -6.93 -8.96 6.00
N GLY A 176 -8.03 -8.25 6.19
CA GLY A 176 -8.85 -8.36 7.38
C GLY A 176 -9.55 -9.72 7.41
N ALA A 177 -9.94 -10.18 8.60
CA ALA A 177 -10.57 -11.49 8.73
C ALA A 177 -12.02 -11.51 8.30
N VAL A 178 -12.45 -12.66 7.81
CA VAL A 178 -13.84 -13.00 7.47
C VAL A 178 -14.59 -13.47 8.71
N VAL A 179 -15.85 -13.10 8.87
CA VAL A 179 -16.64 -13.48 10.03
C VAL A 179 -18.14 -13.60 9.76
N GLY A 180 -18.86 -14.23 10.69
CA GLY A 180 -20.32 -14.15 10.77
C GLY A 180 -20.87 -12.77 11.12
N GLY A 181 -20.03 -11.82 11.55
CA GLY A 181 -20.36 -10.42 11.86
C GLY A 181 -19.61 -9.44 10.96
N ASN A 182 -18.99 -8.41 11.55
CA ASN A 182 -18.33 -7.35 10.81
C ASN A 182 -16.89 -7.76 10.37
N GLY A 183 -16.57 -7.61 9.09
CA GLY A 183 -15.23 -7.88 8.56
C GLY A 183 -14.14 -6.96 9.12
N GLY A 184 -12.93 -7.48 9.30
CA GLY A 184 -11.79 -6.70 9.74
C GLY A 184 -11.22 -5.78 8.66
N VAL A 185 -10.58 -4.69 9.04
CA VAL A 185 -9.92 -3.77 8.10
C VAL A 185 -8.65 -4.42 7.53
N GLY A 186 -8.38 -4.21 6.26
CA GLY A 186 -7.13 -4.63 5.61
C GLY A 186 -5.91 -3.85 6.13
N GLY A 187 -4.76 -4.49 6.21
CA GLY A 187 -3.51 -3.87 6.63
C GLY A 187 -2.96 -2.88 5.62
N LEU A 188 -2.20 -1.90 6.07
CA LEU A 188 -1.54 -0.91 5.22
C LEU A 188 -0.37 -1.54 4.47
N GLY A 189 -0.09 -1.10 3.25
CA GLY A 189 1.18 -1.41 2.57
C GLY A 189 2.34 -0.62 3.19
N GLY A 190 3.51 -1.23 3.31
CA GLY A 190 4.72 -0.57 3.77
C GLY A 190 5.27 0.40 2.72
N ALA A 191 6.02 1.40 3.14
CA ALA A 191 6.66 2.33 2.23
C ALA A 191 7.90 1.72 1.56
N GLY A 192 8.12 2.04 0.29
CA GLY A 192 9.41 1.82 -0.36
C GLY A 192 10.46 2.78 0.15
N SER A 193 11.69 2.33 0.31
CA SER A 193 12.77 3.18 0.78
C SER A 193 13.43 3.99 -0.34
N PRO A 194 14.13 5.09 -0.01
CA PRO A 194 14.92 5.83 -0.98
C PRO A 194 16.00 4.97 -1.65
N GLY A 195 16.30 5.26 -2.92
CA GLY A 195 17.48 4.73 -3.61
C GLY A 195 18.78 5.31 -3.07
N GLY A 196 19.93 4.78 -3.55
CA GLY A 196 21.27 5.21 -3.13
C GLY A 196 21.52 6.71 -3.38
N LEU A 197 22.36 7.31 -2.52
CA LEU A 197 22.62 8.74 -2.53
C LEU A 197 23.13 9.25 -3.89
N LEU A 198 24.00 8.50 -4.55
CA LEU A 198 24.53 8.87 -5.86
C LEU A 198 23.70 8.28 -7.00
N TYR A 199 23.45 6.97 -6.96
CA TYR A 199 22.72 6.27 -8.00
C TYR A 199 21.84 5.15 -7.43
N GLY A 200 20.57 5.13 -7.84
CA GLY A 200 19.67 4.05 -7.50
C GLY A 200 18.21 4.38 -7.70
N THR A 201 17.40 3.37 -7.86
CA THR A 201 15.94 3.53 -7.91
C THR A 201 15.35 3.53 -6.52
N GLY A 202 14.32 4.34 -6.28
CA GLY A 202 13.48 4.19 -5.10
C GLY A 202 12.79 2.83 -5.07
N GLY A 203 12.61 2.25 -3.90
CA GLY A 203 11.83 1.03 -3.73
C GLY A 203 10.35 1.25 -4.01
N ALA A 204 9.66 0.25 -4.51
CA ALA A 204 8.21 0.31 -4.66
C ALA A 204 7.49 0.30 -3.30
N GLY A 205 6.39 1.00 -3.16
CA GLY A 205 5.49 0.86 -2.02
C GLY A 205 4.76 -0.48 -2.06
N GLY A 206 4.47 -1.06 -0.91
CA GLY A 206 3.68 -2.27 -0.78
C GLY A 206 2.20 -2.02 -1.00
N ASN A 207 1.47 -3.01 -1.49
CA ASN A 207 0.02 -2.90 -1.63
C ASN A 207 -0.67 -2.97 -0.27
N GLY A 208 -1.77 -2.25 -0.12
CA GLY A 208 -2.69 -2.41 1.01
C GLY A 208 -3.43 -3.74 0.93
N GLY A 209 -3.74 -4.33 2.06
CA GLY A 209 -4.54 -5.56 2.15
C GLY A 209 -6.03 -5.27 1.93
N PRO A 210 -6.79 -6.21 1.36
CA PRO A 210 -8.24 -6.08 1.27
C PRO A 210 -8.89 -6.14 2.67
N GLY A 211 -10.04 -5.51 2.80
CA GLY A 211 -10.90 -5.69 3.96
C GLY A 211 -11.45 -7.12 4.06
N GLY A 212 -11.78 -7.56 5.24
CA GLY A 212 -12.43 -8.84 5.47
C GLY A 212 -13.90 -8.82 5.06
N ASP A 213 -14.41 -9.98 4.64
CA ASP A 213 -15.82 -10.11 4.31
C ASP A 213 -16.69 -10.07 5.57
N GLY A 214 -17.81 -9.38 5.50
CA GLY A 214 -18.85 -9.44 6.52
C GLY A 214 -19.70 -10.71 6.38
N GLY A 215 -20.40 -11.10 7.45
CA GLY A 215 -21.24 -12.29 7.47
C GLY A 215 -22.38 -12.24 6.46
N THR A 216 -22.68 -13.41 5.84
CA THR A 216 -23.70 -13.61 4.81
C THR A 216 -24.83 -14.54 5.29
N GLY A 217 -25.29 -14.42 6.53
CA GLY A 217 -26.32 -15.27 7.12
C GLY A 217 -27.59 -14.49 7.45
N ALA A 218 -28.35 -15.03 8.42
CA ALA A 218 -29.53 -14.36 8.98
C ALA A 218 -29.16 -13.00 9.62
N THR A 219 -27.91 -12.77 9.85
CA THR A 219 -27.32 -11.54 10.37
C THR A 219 -26.27 -11.04 9.39
N VAL A 220 -26.60 -9.97 8.69
CA VAL A 220 -25.74 -9.37 7.68
C VAL A 220 -24.72 -8.46 8.39
N GLY A 221 -23.43 -8.84 8.28
CA GLY A 221 -22.31 -8.06 8.82
C GLY A 221 -21.79 -7.01 7.82
N PHE A 222 -21.13 -5.98 8.35
CA PHE A 222 -20.48 -4.96 7.51
C PHE A 222 -19.18 -5.48 6.91
N ALA A 223 -18.94 -5.12 5.66
CA ALA A 223 -17.65 -5.36 5.02
C ALA A 223 -16.53 -4.57 5.73
N GLY A 224 -15.34 -5.13 5.78
CA GLY A 224 -14.15 -4.41 6.22
C GLY A 224 -13.63 -3.43 5.16
N SER A 225 -13.04 -2.32 5.60
CA SER A 225 -12.37 -1.37 4.72
C SER A 225 -11.04 -1.93 4.21
N GLY A 226 -10.65 -1.55 2.99
CA GLY A 226 -9.32 -1.86 2.45
C GLY A 226 -8.20 -1.03 3.08
N GLY A 227 -6.99 -1.58 3.16
CA GLY A 227 -5.79 -0.87 3.60
C GLY A 227 -5.23 0.05 2.51
N PHE A 228 -4.57 1.13 2.90
CA PHE A 228 -3.92 2.03 1.95
C PHE A 228 -2.66 1.41 1.36
N GLY A 229 -2.36 1.72 0.10
CA GLY A 229 -1.09 1.39 -0.52
C GLY A 229 0.06 2.25 0.04
N GLY A 230 1.25 1.66 0.16
CA GLY A 230 2.45 2.37 0.60
C GLY A 230 2.99 3.32 -0.48
N ALA A 231 3.64 4.38 -0.08
CA ALA A 231 4.30 5.29 -1.01
C ALA A 231 5.56 4.65 -1.62
N GLY A 232 5.85 4.98 -2.87
CA GLY A 232 7.13 4.63 -3.50
C GLY A 232 8.28 5.49 -2.95
N GLY A 233 9.47 4.89 -2.84
CA GLY A 233 10.69 5.57 -2.41
C GLY A 233 11.19 6.57 -3.45
N ILE A 234 11.86 7.62 -2.99
CA ILE A 234 12.48 8.60 -3.88
C ILE A 234 13.82 8.09 -4.42
N ALA A 235 14.24 8.48 -5.62
CA ALA A 235 15.64 8.44 -5.99
C ALA A 235 16.34 9.70 -5.47
N GLN A 236 17.65 9.62 -5.21
CA GLN A 236 18.40 10.75 -4.62
C GLN A 236 18.99 11.67 -5.70
N LEU A 237 20.18 11.36 -6.23
CA LEU A 237 20.83 12.20 -7.24
C LEU A 237 20.50 11.74 -8.67
N PHE A 238 20.67 10.45 -8.94
CA PHE A 238 20.36 9.82 -10.22
C PHE A 238 19.51 8.58 -10.01
N GLY A 239 18.45 8.44 -10.77
CA GLY A 239 17.61 7.25 -10.76
C GLY A 239 16.12 7.53 -10.85
N THR A 240 15.34 6.47 -10.94
CA THR A 240 13.88 6.55 -11.01
C THR A 240 13.24 6.46 -9.63
N GLY A 241 12.17 7.20 -9.40
CA GLY A 241 11.32 7.04 -8.23
C GLY A 241 10.64 5.67 -8.22
N GLY A 242 10.41 5.11 -7.05
CA GLY A 242 9.67 3.87 -6.85
C GLY A 242 8.17 4.08 -7.14
N MET A 243 7.49 3.03 -7.59
CA MET A 243 6.03 3.06 -7.77
C MET A 243 5.32 3.07 -6.41
N GLY A 244 4.17 3.73 -6.34
CA GLY A 244 3.26 3.59 -5.21
C GLY A 244 2.56 2.23 -5.21
N GLY A 245 2.25 1.68 -4.05
CA GLY A 245 1.47 0.46 -3.91
C GLY A 245 -0.02 0.71 -4.15
N SER A 246 -0.74 -0.29 -4.64
CA SER A 246 -2.20 -0.20 -4.78
C SER A 246 -2.90 -0.24 -3.42
N GLY A 247 -4.03 0.44 -3.30
CA GLY A 247 -4.93 0.28 -2.16
C GLY A 247 -5.64 -1.08 -2.19
N GLY A 248 -5.99 -1.61 -1.03
CA GLY A 248 -6.81 -2.80 -0.88
C GLY A 248 -8.28 -2.52 -1.16
N GLY A 249 -8.98 -3.49 -1.75
CA GLY A 249 -10.43 -3.42 -1.91
C GLY A 249 -11.17 -3.59 -0.58
N ILE A 250 -12.45 -3.23 -0.53
CA ILE A 250 -13.31 -3.59 0.59
C ILE A 250 -13.66 -5.08 0.53
N GLY A 251 -14.02 -5.67 1.68
CA GLY A 251 -14.56 -7.02 1.74
C GLY A 251 -15.94 -7.13 1.10
N ALA A 252 -16.42 -8.37 0.92
CA ALA A 252 -17.82 -8.63 0.61
C ALA A 252 -18.68 -8.45 1.87
N GLY A 253 -19.96 -8.10 1.73
CA GLY A 253 -20.87 -7.93 2.86
C GLY A 253 -21.81 -6.75 2.64
N THR A 254 -22.58 -6.37 3.67
CA THR A 254 -23.39 -5.16 3.59
C THR A 254 -22.54 -3.93 3.62
N THR A 255 -22.84 -3.06 2.68
CA THR A 255 -22.28 -1.71 2.59
C THR A 255 -23.30 -0.63 2.94
N THR A 256 -24.57 -1.03 3.11
CA THR A 256 -25.67 -0.13 3.51
C THR A 256 -25.60 0.14 5.00
N VAL A 257 -25.19 1.32 5.34
CA VAL A 257 -25.17 1.81 6.71
C VAL A 257 -26.58 2.18 7.15
N VAL A 258 -27.04 1.58 8.23
CA VAL A 258 -28.17 2.15 9.02
C VAL A 258 -27.53 3.17 9.97
N PRO A 259 -28.07 4.41 10.03
CA PRO A 259 -27.31 5.60 10.46
C PRO A 259 -26.73 5.48 11.86
N PRO A 260 -25.64 6.21 12.19
CA PRO A 260 -24.94 7.26 11.45
C PRO A 260 -23.45 6.99 11.11
N ASP A 261 -23.00 5.73 10.98
CA ASP A 261 -21.58 5.41 11.08
C ASP A 261 -20.98 4.79 9.81
N VAL A 262 -19.85 5.23 9.53
CA VAL A 262 -18.76 4.95 8.58
C VAL A 262 -18.98 3.76 7.62
N ALA A 263 -19.43 4.07 6.41
CA ALA A 263 -19.38 3.11 5.31
C ALA A 263 -17.92 2.60 5.10
N PRO A 264 -17.72 1.29 4.81
CA PRO A 264 -16.39 0.78 4.51
C PRO A 264 -15.81 1.48 3.29
N VAL A 265 -14.54 1.83 3.33
CA VAL A 265 -13.85 2.55 2.24
C VAL A 265 -12.80 1.65 1.60
N GLY A 266 -12.64 1.76 0.28
CA GLY A 266 -11.48 1.17 -0.39
C GLY A 266 -10.20 1.91 -0.01
N GLY A 267 -9.09 1.22 0.05
CA GLY A 267 -7.81 1.84 0.31
C GLY A 267 -7.40 2.77 -0.84
N THR A 268 -6.80 3.92 -0.54
CA THR A 268 -6.20 4.77 -1.57
C THR A 268 -4.89 4.16 -2.06
N GLY A 269 -4.56 4.37 -3.33
CA GLY A 269 -3.24 4.05 -3.86
C GLY A 269 -2.15 4.94 -3.25
N GLY A 270 -0.96 4.40 -3.06
CA GLY A 270 0.22 5.15 -2.62
C GLY A 270 0.75 6.06 -3.73
N ASN A 271 1.37 7.16 -3.36
CA ASN A 271 2.00 8.04 -4.34
C ASN A 271 3.29 7.41 -4.89
N GLY A 272 3.59 7.67 -6.16
CA GLY A 272 4.90 7.37 -6.74
C GLY A 272 6.00 8.23 -6.13
N GLY A 273 7.20 7.68 -6.00
CA GLY A 273 8.39 8.39 -5.53
C GLY A 273 8.92 9.39 -6.55
N ARG A 274 9.56 10.45 -6.07
CA ARG A 274 10.22 11.43 -6.94
C ARG A 274 11.47 10.84 -7.59
N ALA A 275 11.77 11.29 -8.78
CA ALA A 275 13.03 10.97 -9.47
C ALA A 275 14.26 11.53 -8.76
N GLY A 276 15.44 11.06 -9.19
CA GLY A 276 16.72 11.62 -8.76
C GLY A 276 16.86 13.11 -9.14
N LEU A 277 17.50 13.87 -8.25
CA LEU A 277 17.58 15.33 -8.35
C LEU A 277 18.06 15.81 -9.73
N LEU A 278 19.08 15.18 -10.30
CA LEU A 278 19.59 15.61 -11.61
C LEU A 278 18.88 14.92 -12.77
N LEU A 279 18.85 13.60 -12.76
CA LEU A 279 18.31 12.79 -13.86
C LEU A 279 17.46 11.65 -13.31
N GLY A 280 16.26 11.50 -13.88
CA GLY A 280 15.42 10.35 -13.56
C GLY A 280 13.95 10.56 -13.88
N VAL A 281 13.21 9.48 -13.87
CA VAL A 281 11.77 9.46 -14.10
C VAL A 281 11.04 9.30 -12.77
N GLY A 282 9.97 10.03 -12.55
CA GLY A 282 9.10 9.87 -11.39
C GLY A 282 8.42 8.51 -11.38
N GLY A 283 8.23 7.93 -10.20
CA GLY A 283 7.49 6.68 -10.03
C GLY A 283 6.00 6.85 -10.33
N MET A 284 5.34 5.79 -10.77
CA MET A 284 3.89 5.81 -10.98
C MET A 284 3.15 5.78 -9.64
N GLY A 285 1.99 6.43 -9.57
CA GLY A 285 1.06 6.29 -8.45
C GLY A 285 0.39 4.92 -8.45
N GLY A 286 0.08 4.39 -7.29
CA GLY A 286 -0.68 3.15 -7.13
C GLY A 286 -2.17 3.35 -7.39
N ASN A 287 -2.86 2.31 -7.79
CA ASN A 287 -4.31 2.36 -8.01
C ASN A 287 -5.07 2.36 -6.67
N GLY A 288 -6.25 2.97 -6.66
CA GLY A 288 -7.20 2.82 -5.55
C GLY A 288 -7.77 1.40 -5.48
N GLY A 289 -8.12 0.96 -4.29
CA GLY A 289 -8.73 -0.35 -4.05
C GLY A 289 -10.17 -0.41 -4.57
N ALA A 290 -10.61 -1.58 -5.03
CA ALA A 290 -11.99 -1.76 -5.48
C ALA A 290 -13.00 -1.57 -4.33
N THR A 291 -14.16 -1.01 -4.66
CA THR A 291 -15.28 -0.85 -3.73
C THR A 291 -16.46 -1.69 -4.22
N SER A 292 -17.27 -2.25 -3.31
CA SER A 292 -18.47 -2.97 -3.70
C SER A 292 -19.64 -2.03 -3.96
N VAL A 293 -20.77 -2.59 -4.43
CA VAL A 293 -21.98 -1.85 -4.78
C VAL A 293 -22.69 -1.29 -3.55
N GLY A 294 -22.96 0.01 -3.52
CA GLY A 294 -23.94 0.61 -2.62
C GLY A 294 -23.39 1.44 -1.47
N GLY A 295 -22.97 2.66 -1.73
CA GLY A 295 -22.61 3.65 -0.71
C GLY A 295 -21.59 4.67 -1.23
N THR A 296 -21.45 5.81 -0.56
CA THR A 296 -20.41 6.81 -0.83
C THR A 296 -19.04 6.27 -0.35
N LEU A 297 -18.39 5.50 -1.16
CA LEU A 297 -17.14 4.83 -0.83
C LEU A 297 -16.00 5.49 -1.60
N TYR A 298 -14.91 5.79 -0.92
CA TYR A 298 -13.76 6.50 -1.50
C TYR A 298 -12.60 5.54 -1.72
N ALA A 299 -11.99 5.57 -2.90
CA ALA A 299 -10.75 4.85 -3.22
C ALA A 299 -10.00 5.58 -4.33
N ALA A 300 -9.28 6.63 -3.99
CA ALA A 300 -8.51 7.40 -4.97
C ALA A 300 -7.23 6.68 -5.41
N GLY A 301 -6.82 6.92 -6.65
CA GLY A 301 -5.49 6.57 -7.12
C GLY A 301 -4.42 7.49 -6.51
N GLY A 302 -3.21 6.99 -6.33
CA GLY A 302 -2.05 7.77 -5.90
C GLY A 302 -1.52 8.68 -7.02
N ASN A 303 -0.89 9.77 -6.65
CA ASN A 303 -0.26 10.66 -7.62
C ASN A 303 1.04 10.06 -8.17
N GLY A 304 1.39 10.40 -9.41
CA GLY A 304 2.71 10.13 -9.96
C GLY A 304 3.79 11.00 -9.31
N GLY A 305 5.01 10.51 -9.21
CA GLY A 305 6.16 11.27 -8.72
C GLY A 305 6.70 12.23 -9.77
N ASP A 306 7.32 13.31 -9.32
CA ASP A 306 7.93 14.30 -10.23
C ASP A 306 9.24 13.77 -10.85
N GLY A 307 9.59 14.28 -12.03
CA GLY A 307 10.88 14.09 -12.70
C GLY A 307 12.04 14.77 -11.96
N GLY A 308 13.27 14.54 -12.43
CA GLY A 308 14.48 15.19 -11.90
C GLY A 308 14.56 16.69 -12.23
N LEU A 309 15.69 17.32 -11.90
CA LEU A 309 15.87 18.75 -12.17
C LEU A 309 16.28 19.02 -13.62
N VAL A 310 17.22 18.26 -14.17
CA VAL A 310 17.79 18.51 -15.51
C VAL A 310 17.01 17.75 -16.57
N TRP A 311 16.87 16.43 -16.39
CA TRP A 311 16.15 15.59 -17.33
C TRP A 311 15.32 14.54 -16.60
N GLY A 312 14.05 14.43 -17.01
CA GLY A 312 13.17 13.37 -16.49
C GLY A 312 11.71 13.63 -16.77
N ASN A 313 10.99 12.56 -17.00
CA ASN A 313 9.55 12.59 -17.12
C ASN A 313 8.88 12.47 -15.75
N GLY A 314 7.73 13.08 -15.57
CA GLY A 314 6.84 12.79 -14.45
C GLY A 314 6.26 11.39 -14.54
N GLY A 315 6.01 10.76 -13.39
CA GLY A 315 5.29 9.49 -13.29
C GLY A 315 3.81 9.66 -13.58
N THR A 316 3.14 8.61 -14.06
CA THR A 316 1.69 8.60 -14.24
C THR A 316 0.96 8.51 -12.91
N GLY A 317 -0.20 9.13 -12.80
CA GLY A 317 -1.13 8.94 -11.69
C GLY A 317 -1.76 7.55 -11.73
N GLY A 318 -2.10 6.99 -10.59
CA GLY A 318 -2.86 5.74 -10.47
C GLY A 318 -4.34 5.94 -10.77
N SER A 319 -5.03 4.90 -11.24
CA SER A 319 -6.49 4.96 -11.41
C SER A 319 -7.22 4.96 -10.06
N GLY A 320 -8.41 5.54 -10.02
CA GLY A 320 -9.33 5.38 -8.91
C GLY A 320 -9.79 3.92 -8.78
N GLY A 321 -10.20 3.52 -7.61
CA GLY A 321 -10.73 2.17 -7.35
C GLY A 321 -12.06 1.96 -8.07
N ALA A 322 -12.20 0.80 -8.74
CA ALA A 322 -13.45 0.41 -9.35
C ALA A 322 -14.54 0.18 -8.30
N GLY A 323 -15.78 0.53 -8.64
CA GLY A 323 -16.92 0.35 -7.73
C GLY A 323 -18.25 0.41 -8.40
N GLY A 324 -19.32 0.16 -7.67
CA GLY A 324 -20.69 0.25 -8.14
C GLY A 324 -21.23 1.69 -8.09
N ALA A 325 -22.51 1.84 -8.43
CA ALA A 325 -23.20 3.13 -8.40
C ALA A 325 -23.09 3.77 -7.01
N GLY A 326 -22.64 5.03 -6.95
CA GLY A 326 -22.44 5.77 -5.71
C GLY A 326 -21.04 5.71 -5.11
N SER A 327 -20.17 4.78 -5.54
CA SER A 327 -18.76 4.77 -5.14
C SER A 327 -17.99 5.92 -5.77
N VAL A 328 -17.02 6.49 -5.03
CA VAL A 328 -16.20 7.59 -5.54
C VAL A 328 -14.74 7.15 -5.63
N GLY A 329 -14.20 7.13 -6.85
CA GLY A 329 -12.79 6.77 -7.07
C GLY A 329 -12.15 7.74 -8.03
N ASN A 330 -11.49 8.79 -7.54
CA ASN A 330 -10.78 9.73 -8.41
C ASN A 330 -9.43 9.15 -8.85
N GLY A 331 -9.05 9.41 -10.09
CA GLY A 331 -7.69 9.16 -10.58
C GLY A 331 -6.67 10.10 -9.93
N GLY A 332 -5.47 9.60 -9.68
CA GLY A 332 -4.34 10.40 -9.21
C GLY A 332 -3.79 11.32 -10.27
N ALA A 333 -3.24 12.46 -9.89
CA ALA A 333 -2.57 13.36 -10.84
C ALA A 333 -1.26 12.75 -11.36
N GLY A 334 -0.89 13.08 -12.59
CA GLY A 334 0.44 12.83 -13.13
C GLY A 334 1.49 13.73 -12.48
N GLY A 335 2.71 13.24 -12.30
CA GLY A 335 3.83 14.01 -11.81
C GLY A 335 4.35 15.01 -12.85
N ASN A 336 4.99 16.07 -12.38
CA ASN A 336 5.58 17.07 -13.26
C ASN A 336 6.88 16.55 -13.89
N ALA A 337 7.24 17.07 -15.06
CA ALA A 337 8.54 16.83 -15.67
C ALA A 337 9.68 17.49 -14.90
N ALA A 338 10.91 17.20 -15.30
CA ALA A 338 12.11 17.92 -14.89
C ALA A 338 12.03 19.41 -15.28
N LEU A 339 12.94 20.22 -14.72
CA LEU A 339 12.95 21.65 -15.03
C LEU A 339 13.35 21.92 -16.49
N LEU A 340 14.39 21.24 -17.01
CA LEU A 340 14.91 21.57 -18.35
C LEU A 340 14.29 20.70 -19.46
N PHE A 341 14.29 19.36 -19.30
CA PHE A 341 13.88 18.42 -20.34
C PHE A 341 13.02 17.31 -19.77
N GLY A 342 11.85 17.08 -20.36
CA GLY A 342 10.99 15.95 -20.02
C GLY A 342 9.51 16.25 -20.18
N ASN A 343 8.72 15.21 -20.25
CA ASN A 343 7.28 15.31 -20.37
C ASN A 343 6.60 15.13 -19.02
N GLY A 344 5.51 15.84 -18.78
CA GLY A 344 4.62 15.60 -17.65
C GLY A 344 4.01 14.21 -17.73
N GLY A 345 3.79 13.60 -16.57
CA GLY A 345 3.09 12.32 -16.44
C GLY A 345 1.61 12.45 -16.74
N ALA A 346 0.99 11.41 -17.28
CA ALA A 346 -0.46 11.40 -17.48
C ALA A 346 -1.20 11.26 -16.13
N GLY A 347 -2.38 11.85 -16.03
CA GLY A 347 -3.32 11.61 -14.94
C GLY A 347 -3.93 10.22 -15.03
N GLY A 348 -4.27 9.63 -13.90
CA GLY A 348 -4.97 8.36 -13.80
C GLY A 348 -6.46 8.49 -14.13
N ALA A 349 -7.08 7.42 -14.62
CA ALA A 349 -8.52 7.41 -14.85
C ALA A 349 -9.32 7.38 -13.53
N GLY A 350 -10.54 7.89 -13.57
CA GLY A 350 -11.52 7.66 -12.50
C GLY A 350 -11.88 6.17 -12.38
N GLY A 351 -12.32 5.75 -11.23
CA GLY A 351 -12.67 4.35 -10.94
C GLY A 351 -13.89 3.89 -11.72
N ALA A 352 -13.80 2.74 -12.38
CA ALA A 352 -14.85 2.21 -13.24
C ALA A 352 -16.16 1.91 -12.45
N GLY A 353 -17.30 2.15 -13.08
CA GLY A 353 -18.65 1.83 -12.60
C GLY A 353 -19.23 2.81 -11.58
N GLY A 354 -18.44 3.66 -10.97
CA GLY A 354 -18.84 4.60 -9.93
C GLY A 354 -18.85 6.06 -10.39
N ILE A 355 -18.61 6.96 -9.43
CA ILE A 355 -18.39 8.39 -9.68
C ILE A 355 -16.91 8.66 -9.50
N GLY A 356 -16.23 9.18 -10.50
CA GLY A 356 -14.80 9.45 -10.34
C GLY A 356 -14.24 10.34 -11.42
N ALA A 357 -13.66 11.46 -11.04
CA ALA A 357 -12.96 12.32 -11.97
C ALA A 357 -11.60 11.69 -12.36
N GLY A 358 -11.21 11.93 -13.59
CA GLY A 358 -9.84 11.66 -14.03
C GLY A 358 -8.85 12.62 -13.38
N GLY A 359 -7.65 12.13 -13.09
CA GLY A 359 -6.55 12.95 -12.56
C GLY A 359 -6.02 13.92 -13.59
N ALA A 360 -5.51 15.08 -13.16
CA ALA A 360 -4.85 16.02 -14.04
C ALA A 360 -3.52 15.46 -14.57
N GLY A 361 -3.14 15.82 -15.78
CA GLY A 361 -1.80 15.61 -16.32
C GLY A 361 -0.78 16.54 -15.70
N GLY A 362 0.46 16.08 -15.51
CA GLY A 362 1.57 16.87 -14.98
C GLY A 362 2.09 17.90 -15.99
N PHE A 363 2.74 18.94 -15.50
CA PHE A 363 3.39 19.94 -16.32
C PHE A 363 4.59 19.36 -17.08
N GLY A 364 4.78 19.79 -18.35
CA GLY A 364 6.01 19.59 -19.11
C GLY A 364 7.17 20.38 -18.53
N ALA A 365 8.39 20.08 -18.98
CA ALA A 365 9.57 20.82 -18.55
C ALA A 365 9.49 22.29 -18.97
N VAL A 366 10.21 23.14 -18.22
CA VAL A 366 10.23 24.58 -18.49
C VAL A 366 10.79 24.87 -19.88
N LEU A 367 11.86 24.19 -20.27
CA LEU A 367 12.56 24.49 -21.53
C LEU A 367 12.01 23.65 -22.70
N PHE A 368 12.06 22.29 -22.57
CA PHE A 368 11.57 21.37 -23.61
C PHE A 368 10.78 20.23 -23.00
N GLY A 369 9.47 20.23 -23.20
CA GLY A 369 8.64 19.12 -22.74
C GLY A 369 7.18 19.33 -22.97
N ASN A 370 6.49 18.25 -23.28
CA ASN A 370 5.05 18.27 -23.43
C ASN A 370 4.37 18.13 -22.06
N GLY A 371 3.22 18.76 -21.90
CA GLY A 371 2.32 18.50 -20.79
C GLY A 371 1.77 17.07 -20.85
N GLY A 372 1.53 16.46 -19.70
CA GLY A 372 0.90 15.14 -19.60
C GLY A 372 -0.58 15.19 -19.94
N ALA A 373 -1.14 14.11 -20.49
CA ALA A 373 -2.57 14.03 -20.73
C ALA A 373 -3.36 13.92 -19.40
N GLY A 374 -4.56 14.49 -19.35
CA GLY A 374 -5.52 14.26 -18.29
C GLY A 374 -6.09 12.85 -18.35
N GLY A 375 -6.42 12.26 -17.23
CA GLY A 375 -7.09 10.96 -17.12
C GLY A 375 -8.57 11.07 -17.52
N SER A 376 -9.16 9.99 -18.03
CA SER A 376 -10.60 9.92 -18.28
C SER A 376 -11.40 9.92 -16.97
N GLY A 377 -12.63 10.38 -17.01
CA GLY A 377 -13.62 10.11 -15.96
C GLY A 377 -13.86 8.60 -15.79
N ALA A 378 -14.74 8.23 -14.89
CA ALA A 378 -15.03 6.83 -14.52
C ALA A 378 -15.60 6.02 -15.71
N PRO A 379 -14.88 5.02 -16.25
CA PRO A 379 -15.42 4.17 -17.33
C PRO A 379 -16.67 3.42 -16.88
N GLY A 380 -17.75 3.53 -17.64
CA GLY A 380 -19.05 2.91 -17.28
C GLY A 380 -19.78 3.57 -16.12
N GLY A 381 -19.28 4.69 -15.61
CA GLY A 381 -19.85 5.50 -14.55
C GLY A 381 -19.95 6.98 -14.93
N ILE A 382 -19.96 7.87 -13.94
CA ILE A 382 -20.06 9.33 -14.13
C ILE A 382 -18.77 9.98 -13.63
N GLY A 383 -18.12 10.79 -14.45
CA GLY A 383 -16.94 11.51 -14.00
C GLY A 383 -16.41 12.50 -15.00
N ALA A 384 -15.99 13.67 -14.52
CA ALA A 384 -15.31 14.63 -15.36
C ALA A 384 -13.94 14.09 -15.79
N GLY A 385 -13.53 14.41 -17.01
CA GLY A 385 -12.18 14.22 -17.48
C GLY A 385 -11.20 15.10 -16.74
N GLY A 386 -9.98 14.62 -16.49
CA GLY A 386 -8.88 15.41 -15.92
C GLY A 386 -8.34 16.41 -16.92
N ASN A 387 -7.85 17.54 -16.45
CA ASN A 387 -7.22 18.54 -17.32
C ASN A 387 -5.86 18.02 -17.81
N GLY A 388 -5.52 18.35 -19.06
CA GLY A 388 -4.16 18.19 -19.58
C GLY A 388 -3.17 19.14 -18.93
N GLY A 389 -1.91 18.70 -18.77
CA GLY A 389 -0.82 19.54 -18.26
C GLY A 389 -0.33 20.57 -19.30
N ASN A 390 0.22 21.67 -18.83
CA ASN A 390 0.77 22.68 -19.72
C ASN A 390 2.21 22.38 -20.11
N ALA A 391 2.61 22.72 -21.35
CA ALA A 391 3.98 22.96 -21.71
C ALA A 391 4.34 24.42 -21.39
N LEU A 392 5.62 24.74 -21.19
CA LEU A 392 6.01 26.09 -20.78
C LEU A 392 6.67 26.88 -21.93
N LEU A 393 7.88 26.52 -22.36
CA LEU A 393 8.57 27.26 -23.44
C LEU A 393 8.40 26.57 -24.80
N VAL A 394 8.80 25.29 -24.88
CA VAL A 394 8.72 24.47 -26.12
C VAL A 394 8.11 23.14 -25.80
N GLY A 395 6.99 22.81 -26.42
CA GLY A 395 6.28 21.55 -26.30
C GLY A 395 4.78 21.72 -26.45
N ASN A 396 4.08 20.65 -26.65
CA ASN A 396 2.63 20.64 -26.77
C ASN A 396 1.98 20.54 -25.38
N GLY A 397 0.86 21.20 -25.18
CA GLY A 397 -0.01 20.98 -24.04
C GLY A 397 -0.58 19.55 -24.08
N GLY A 398 -0.81 18.96 -22.93
CA GLY A 398 -1.47 17.66 -22.81
C GLY A 398 -2.95 17.76 -23.17
N ASN A 399 -3.50 16.72 -23.77
CA ASN A 399 -4.93 16.62 -24.02
C ASN A 399 -5.70 16.47 -22.71
N GLY A 400 -6.87 17.04 -22.61
CA GLY A 400 -7.83 16.77 -21.55
C GLY A 400 -8.35 15.33 -21.64
N GLY A 401 -8.68 14.73 -20.52
CA GLY A 401 -9.30 13.42 -20.45
C GLY A 401 -10.78 13.46 -20.85
N ALA A 402 -11.30 12.37 -21.36
CA ALA A 402 -12.71 12.23 -21.69
C ALA A 402 -13.58 12.27 -20.43
N GLY A 403 -14.70 13.00 -20.49
CA GLY A 403 -15.78 12.90 -19.51
C GLY A 403 -16.60 11.62 -19.73
N THR A 404 -17.28 11.14 -18.71
CA THR A 404 -18.13 9.95 -18.78
C THR A 404 -19.48 10.19 -18.14
N GLY A 405 -20.50 9.47 -18.58
CA GLY A 405 -21.85 9.56 -18.03
C GLY A 405 -22.49 10.95 -18.14
N GLY A 406 -22.14 11.74 -19.17
CA GLY A 406 -22.62 13.10 -19.37
C GLY A 406 -21.85 14.18 -18.61
N ALA A 407 -20.81 13.83 -17.88
CA ALA A 407 -19.90 14.80 -17.25
C ALA A 407 -18.93 15.37 -18.29
N ALA A 408 -18.49 16.61 -18.06
CA ALA A 408 -17.61 17.31 -19.00
C ALA A 408 -16.24 16.64 -19.14
N GLY A 409 -15.70 16.70 -20.36
CA GLY A 409 -14.28 16.38 -20.58
C GLY A 409 -13.37 17.42 -19.93
N GLY A 410 -12.13 17.04 -19.65
CA GLY A 410 -11.10 17.91 -19.12
C GLY A 410 -10.64 18.93 -20.14
N ALA A 411 -10.19 20.10 -19.67
CA ALA A 411 -9.57 21.08 -20.55
C ALA A 411 -8.22 20.59 -21.09
N GLY A 412 -7.90 20.92 -22.34
CA GLY A 412 -6.54 20.75 -22.85
C GLY A 412 -5.57 21.73 -22.18
N GLY A 413 -4.33 21.29 -21.97
CA GLY A 413 -3.25 22.13 -21.48
C GLY A 413 -2.76 23.12 -22.53
N SER A 414 -2.16 24.24 -22.10
CA SER A 414 -1.54 25.21 -23.01
C SER A 414 -0.26 24.64 -23.62
N GLY A 415 -0.07 24.95 -24.93
CA GLY A 415 1.20 24.74 -25.62
C GLY A 415 2.26 25.74 -25.17
N GLY A 416 3.51 25.44 -25.52
CA GLY A 416 4.66 26.23 -25.15
C GLY A 416 4.61 27.64 -25.78
N LEU A 417 5.13 28.60 -25.01
CA LEU A 417 5.11 30.02 -25.39
C LEU A 417 5.85 30.28 -26.69
N LEU A 418 6.94 29.56 -26.99
CA LEU A 418 7.73 29.75 -28.20
C LEU A 418 7.26 28.82 -29.33
N PHE A 419 7.13 27.53 -29.03
CA PHE A 419 6.64 26.51 -29.97
C PHE A 419 5.80 25.49 -29.23
N GLY A 420 4.67 25.15 -29.82
CA GLY A 420 3.79 24.10 -29.32
C GLY A 420 2.33 24.35 -29.60
N GLN A 421 1.57 23.32 -29.64
CA GLN A 421 0.11 23.38 -29.80
C GLN A 421 -0.56 23.18 -28.43
N ASN A 422 -1.70 23.83 -28.25
CA ASN A 422 -2.55 23.54 -27.12
C ASN A 422 -3.06 22.11 -27.22
N GLY A 423 -3.19 21.43 -26.06
CA GLY A 423 -3.89 20.16 -25.99
C GLY A 423 -5.36 20.32 -26.35
N MET A 424 -5.94 19.27 -26.92
CA MET A 424 -7.38 19.24 -27.20
C MET A 424 -8.15 19.04 -25.89
N PRO A 425 -9.31 19.68 -25.72
CA PRO A 425 -10.21 19.31 -24.64
C PRO A 425 -10.68 17.88 -24.81
N GLY A 426 -10.97 17.19 -23.72
CA GLY A 426 -11.58 15.86 -23.74
C GLY A 426 -13.04 15.95 -24.21
N PRO A 427 -13.54 14.90 -24.90
CA PRO A 427 -14.94 14.79 -25.29
C PRO A 427 -15.86 14.56 -24.08
#